data_27b64683b7852f1be83c5079fafc01fe
#
_entry.id   27b64683b7852f1be83c5079fafc01fe
#
_cell.length_a   1.000
_cell.length_b   1.000
_cell.length_c   1.000
_cell.angle_alpha   90.00
_cell.angle_beta   90.00
_cell.angle_gamma   90.00
#
_symmetry.space_group_name_H-M   'P 1'
#
loop_
_entity.id
_entity.type
_entity.pdbx_description
1 polymer ?
#
loop_
_entity_poly.entity_id
_entity_poly.type
_entity_poly.pdbx_seq_one_letter_code
_entity_poly.pdbx_strand_id
1 'polypeptide(L)'
;MIIGLGTDIAEVARIAKSIENIAFKEKVFSKTEIAYCETKTNKAENYAARFAAKEAFFKALGTGWRGAMAFNDVEVVNDVLGKPTINLLNEAGKVLTERNIKTIHISLSHTKEMAMATVILED
;
A
#
# COMPACT_ATOMS: atom_id res chain seq x y z
N MET A 1 12.01 10.69 15.43
CA MET A 1 13.12 10.48 14.49
C MET A 1 12.69 9.53 13.39
N ILE A 2 13.06 9.83 12.15
CA ILE A 2 12.77 8.97 11.02
C ILE A 2 13.58 7.69 11.15
N ILE A 3 12.92 6.54 11.07
CA ILE A 3 13.56 5.23 11.17
C ILE A 3 13.44 4.40 9.89
N GLY A 4 12.69 4.89 8.92
CA GLY A 4 12.57 4.19 7.64
C GLY A 4 11.99 5.08 6.56
N LEU A 5 12.44 4.86 5.33
CA LEU A 5 11.98 5.57 4.15
C LEU A 5 11.90 4.58 3.00
N GLY A 6 10.78 4.56 2.32
CA GLY A 6 10.59 3.70 1.15
C GLY A 6 9.87 4.44 0.04
N THR A 7 10.25 4.14 -1.18
CA THR A 7 9.54 4.65 -2.34
C THR A 7 9.41 3.54 -3.37
N ASP A 8 8.32 3.58 -4.13
CA ASP A 8 8.08 2.61 -5.17
C ASP A 8 7.32 3.24 -6.32
N ILE A 9 7.45 2.65 -7.48
CA ILE A 9 6.78 3.08 -8.70
C ILE A 9 6.19 1.85 -9.38
N ALA A 10 4.94 1.96 -9.84
CA ALA A 10 4.24 0.85 -10.49
C ALA A 10 3.66 1.31 -11.82
N GLU A 11 3.77 0.45 -12.82
CA GLU A 11 3.16 0.69 -14.12
C GLU A 11 1.66 0.35 -14.05
N VAL A 12 0.82 1.32 -14.38
CA VAL A 12 -0.63 1.14 -14.32
C VAL A 12 -1.10 0.02 -15.26
N ALA A 13 -0.55 -0.05 -16.47
CA ALA A 13 -0.92 -1.09 -17.44
C ALA A 13 -0.63 -2.49 -16.91
N ARG A 14 0.49 -2.67 -16.21
CA ARG A 14 0.87 -3.94 -15.61
C ARG A 14 -0.11 -4.34 -14.51
N ILE A 15 -0.48 -3.41 -13.66
CA ILE A 15 -1.43 -3.67 -12.58
C ILE A 15 -2.84 -3.92 -13.15
N ALA A 16 -3.23 -3.19 -14.18
CA ALA A 16 -4.52 -3.41 -14.86
C ALA A 16 -4.66 -4.85 -15.31
N LYS A 17 -3.59 -5.42 -15.85
CA LYS A 17 -3.57 -6.81 -16.29
C LYS A 17 -3.58 -7.77 -15.09
N SER A 18 -2.79 -7.48 -14.07
CA SER A 18 -2.67 -8.35 -12.89
C SER A 18 -3.99 -8.48 -12.14
N ILE A 19 -4.77 -7.42 -12.01
CA ILE A 19 -6.03 -7.45 -11.26
C ILE A 19 -7.16 -8.17 -12.00
N GLU A 20 -6.96 -8.56 -13.25
CA GLU A 20 -7.89 -9.44 -13.95
C GLU A 20 -7.91 -10.83 -13.33
N ASN A 21 -6.81 -11.21 -12.69
CA ASN A 21 -6.70 -12.45 -11.95
C ASN A 21 -7.24 -12.21 -10.53
N ILE A 22 -8.38 -12.85 -10.22
CA ILE A 22 -9.05 -12.69 -8.93
C ILE A 22 -8.15 -13.14 -7.77
N ALA A 23 -7.40 -14.21 -7.95
CA ALA A 23 -6.49 -14.71 -6.91
C ALA A 23 -5.41 -13.68 -6.57
N PHE A 24 -4.84 -13.03 -7.58
CA PHE A 24 -3.87 -11.95 -7.36
C PHE A 24 -4.53 -10.79 -6.61
N LYS A 25 -5.69 -10.36 -7.08
CA LYS A 25 -6.39 -9.21 -6.50
C LYS A 25 -6.70 -9.43 -5.02
N GLU A 26 -7.22 -10.60 -4.66
CA GLU A 26 -7.57 -10.91 -3.28
C GLU A 26 -6.36 -11.16 -2.38
N LYS A 27 -5.26 -11.61 -2.95
CA LYS A 27 -4.02 -11.84 -2.20
C LYS A 27 -3.30 -10.54 -1.86
N VAL A 28 -3.38 -9.55 -2.74
CA VAL A 28 -2.62 -8.30 -2.63
C VAL A 28 -3.42 -7.20 -1.94
N PHE A 29 -4.72 -7.14 -2.20
CA PHE A 29 -5.56 -6.04 -1.71
C PHE A 29 -6.59 -6.53 -0.70
N SER A 30 -6.84 -5.71 0.32
CA SER A 30 -7.87 -5.99 1.31
C SER A 30 -9.26 -5.81 0.70
N LYS A 31 -10.27 -6.34 1.38
CA LYS A 31 -11.67 -6.19 0.94
C LYS A 31 -12.07 -4.72 0.84
N THR A 32 -11.62 -3.90 1.79
CA THR A 32 -11.90 -2.46 1.78
C THR A 32 -11.26 -1.78 0.58
N GLU A 33 -10.02 -2.12 0.27
CA GLU A 33 -9.31 -1.57 -0.89
C GLU A 33 -10.00 -1.94 -2.20
N ILE A 34 -10.40 -3.21 -2.33
CA ILE A 34 -11.10 -3.69 -3.52
C ILE A 34 -12.43 -2.95 -3.68
N ALA A 35 -13.22 -2.85 -2.61
CA ALA A 35 -14.50 -2.16 -2.66
C ALA A 35 -14.35 -0.72 -3.10
N TYR A 36 -13.33 -0.03 -2.59
CA TYR A 36 -13.06 1.36 -2.97
C TYR A 36 -12.64 1.49 -4.44
N CYS A 37 -11.66 0.69 -4.85
CA CYS A 37 -11.10 0.79 -6.20
C CYS A 37 -12.12 0.42 -7.28
N GLU A 38 -12.96 -0.59 -7.02
CA GLU A 38 -13.98 -1.03 -8.01
C GLU A 38 -15.02 0.03 -8.32
N THR A 39 -15.21 1.02 -7.43
CA THR A 39 -16.15 2.12 -7.68
C THR A 39 -15.57 3.20 -8.57
N LYS A 40 -14.29 3.17 -8.86
CA LYS A 40 -13.61 4.25 -9.59
C LYS A 40 -13.56 3.99 -11.08
N THR A 41 -13.74 5.05 -11.87
CA THR A 41 -13.61 4.99 -13.33
C THR A 41 -12.17 4.61 -13.72
N ASN A 42 -11.19 5.18 -13.01
CA ASN A 42 -9.77 4.91 -13.20
C ASN A 42 -9.26 3.89 -12.19
N LYS A 43 -9.98 2.78 -12.06
CA LYS A 43 -9.65 1.79 -11.02
C LYS A 43 -8.23 1.25 -11.09
N ALA A 44 -7.69 1.04 -12.29
CA ALA A 44 -6.33 0.52 -12.44
C ALA A 44 -5.29 1.46 -11.83
N GLU A 45 -5.47 2.78 -11.97
CA GLU A 45 -4.59 3.78 -11.37
C GLU A 45 -4.68 3.71 -9.83
N ASN A 46 -5.90 3.53 -9.31
CA ASN A 46 -6.12 3.41 -7.86
C ASN A 46 -5.49 2.15 -7.29
N TYR A 47 -5.63 1.02 -7.98
CA TYR A 47 -4.96 -0.22 -7.57
C TYR A 47 -3.44 -0.08 -7.64
N ALA A 48 -2.94 0.53 -8.70
CA ALA A 48 -1.49 0.71 -8.89
C ALA A 48 -0.89 1.57 -7.78
N ALA A 49 -1.57 2.66 -7.40
CA ALA A 49 -1.11 3.52 -6.31
C ALA A 49 -1.06 2.77 -4.98
N ARG A 50 -2.06 1.94 -4.70
CA ARG A 50 -2.09 1.13 -3.49
C ARG A 50 -1.02 0.05 -3.50
N PHE A 51 -0.80 -0.57 -4.65
CA PHE A 51 0.28 -1.54 -4.80
C PHE A 51 1.63 -0.91 -4.52
N ALA A 52 1.90 0.26 -5.11
CA ALA A 52 3.14 0.99 -4.87
C ALA A 52 3.30 1.36 -3.40
N ALA A 53 2.21 1.72 -2.71
CA ALA A 53 2.24 2.06 -1.29
C ALA A 53 2.66 0.87 -0.43
N LYS A 54 2.13 -0.32 -0.73
CA LYS A 54 2.48 -1.54 0.00
C LYS A 54 3.96 -1.88 -0.17
N GLU A 55 4.46 -1.82 -1.40
CA GLU A 55 5.87 -2.03 -1.71
C GLU A 55 6.75 -1.00 -0.99
N ALA A 56 6.35 0.27 -1.02
CA ALA A 56 7.09 1.34 -0.35
C ALA A 56 7.14 1.13 1.16
N PHE A 57 6.05 0.64 1.75
CA PHE A 57 6.00 0.32 3.18
C PHE A 57 7.02 -0.77 3.53
N PHE A 58 7.06 -1.85 2.75
CA PHE A 58 8.02 -2.92 2.99
C PHE A 58 9.46 -2.44 2.80
N LYS A 59 9.70 -1.57 1.83
CA LYS A 59 11.03 -0.97 1.65
C LYS A 59 11.40 -0.09 2.85
N ALA A 60 10.43 0.64 3.40
CA ALA A 60 10.68 1.49 4.57
C ALA A 60 11.03 0.65 5.80
N LEU A 61 10.47 -0.55 5.92
CA LEU A 61 10.85 -1.49 6.97
C LEU A 61 12.25 -2.06 6.75
N GLY A 62 12.76 -2.01 5.51
CA GLY A 62 14.09 -2.51 5.18
C GLY A 62 14.16 -4.02 5.00
N THR A 63 13.05 -4.71 5.09
CA THR A 63 12.99 -6.18 5.00
C THR A 63 12.46 -6.68 3.66
N GLY A 64 11.88 -5.78 2.84
CA GLY A 64 11.10 -6.19 1.70
C GLY A 64 9.87 -6.96 2.16
N TRP A 65 9.23 -7.69 1.24
CA TRP A 65 8.10 -8.54 1.62
C TRP A 65 8.61 -9.88 2.14
N ARG A 66 8.43 -10.10 3.43
CA ARG A 66 8.92 -11.32 4.10
C ARG A 66 8.03 -11.71 5.27
N GLY A 67 8.10 -12.99 5.63
CA GLY A 67 7.54 -13.51 6.87
C GLY A 67 6.03 -13.60 6.87
N ALA A 68 5.44 -13.40 8.04
CA ALA A 68 4.03 -13.59 8.28
C ALA A 68 3.14 -12.45 7.76
N MET A 69 3.74 -11.33 7.37
CA MET A 69 2.97 -10.16 6.93
C MET A 69 2.57 -10.30 5.46
N ALA A 70 1.28 -10.32 5.19
CA ALA A 70 0.75 -10.41 3.84
C ALA A 70 0.53 -9.01 3.24
N PHE A 71 0.58 -8.92 1.90
CA PHE A 71 0.30 -7.65 1.23
C PHE A 71 -1.07 -7.08 1.60
N ASN A 72 -2.09 -7.93 1.68
CA ASN A 72 -3.45 -7.45 2.00
C ASN A 72 -3.64 -7.08 3.48
N ASP A 73 -2.64 -7.32 4.31
CA ASP A 73 -2.64 -6.84 5.70
C ASP A 73 -2.13 -5.40 5.81
N VAL A 74 -1.49 -4.89 4.78
CA VAL A 74 -1.05 -3.49 4.69
C VAL A 74 -2.10 -2.75 3.87
N GLU A 75 -3.10 -2.23 4.57
CA GLU A 75 -4.28 -1.65 3.93
C GLU A 75 -4.13 -0.14 3.76
N VAL A 76 -4.34 0.35 2.55
CA VAL A 76 -4.33 1.78 2.26
C VAL A 76 -5.77 2.26 2.19
N VAL A 77 -6.13 3.17 3.08
CA VAL A 77 -7.47 3.77 3.10
C VAL A 77 -7.35 5.30 3.11
N ASN A 78 -8.37 5.96 2.60
CA ASN A 78 -8.40 7.42 2.61
C ASN A 78 -9.22 7.88 3.83
N ASP A 79 -8.74 8.96 4.47
CA ASP A 79 -9.52 9.57 5.55
C ASP A 79 -10.68 10.40 4.96
N VAL A 80 -11.43 11.08 5.82
CA VAL A 80 -12.61 11.85 5.39
C VAL A 80 -12.26 12.99 4.43
N LEU A 81 -11.02 13.46 4.44
CA LEU A 81 -10.53 14.52 3.55
C LEU A 81 -9.87 13.96 2.29
N GLY A 82 -9.85 12.65 2.15
CA GLY A 82 -9.22 11.98 1.00
C GLY A 82 -7.73 11.72 1.16
N LYS A 83 -7.16 11.99 2.32
CA LYS A 83 -5.74 11.74 2.57
C LYS A 83 -5.50 10.25 2.78
N PRO A 84 -4.54 9.64 2.07
CA PRO A 84 -4.24 8.22 2.26
C PRO A 84 -3.56 7.96 3.61
N THR A 85 -3.95 6.85 4.23
CA THR A 85 -3.33 6.35 5.46
C THR A 85 -3.10 4.86 5.32
N ILE A 86 -2.19 4.31 6.11
CA ILE A 86 -1.95 2.86 6.15
C ILE A 86 -2.49 2.30 7.46
N ASN A 87 -3.36 1.29 7.33
CA ASN A 87 -3.83 0.46 8.42
C ASN A 87 -3.13 -0.89 8.34
N LEU A 88 -2.59 -1.36 9.45
CA LEU A 88 -2.01 -2.70 9.52
C LEU A 88 -3.02 -3.64 10.15
N LEU A 89 -3.39 -4.67 9.41
CA LEU A 89 -4.43 -5.63 9.80
C LEU A 89 -3.81 -6.91 10.36
N ASN A 90 -4.58 -7.59 11.20
CA ASN A 90 -4.19 -8.90 11.75
C ASN A 90 -2.82 -8.83 12.43
N GLU A 91 -1.97 -9.82 12.16
CA GLU A 91 -0.64 -9.91 12.78
C GLU A 91 0.31 -8.80 12.33
N ALA A 92 0.02 -8.14 11.20
CA ALA A 92 0.87 -7.05 10.69
C ALA A 92 0.98 -5.90 11.69
N GLY A 93 -0.04 -5.67 12.52
CA GLY A 93 -0.03 -4.62 13.53
C GLY A 93 1.10 -4.77 14.55
N LYS A 94 1.60 -5.98 14.75
CA LYS A 94 2.69 -6.24 15.70
C LYS A 94 3.98 -5.54 15.33
N VAL A 95 4.20 -5.27 14.04
CA VAL A 95 5.42 -4.62 13.58
C VAL A 95 5.56 -3.21 14.15
N LEU A 96 4.45 -2.55 14.43
CA LEU A 96 4.48 -1.21 15.01
C LEU A 96 5.18 -1.21 16.37
N THR A 97 4.83 -2.17 17.22
CA THR A 97 5.45 -2.30 18.53
C THR A 97 6.88 -2.82 18.43
N GLU A 98 7.10 -3.88 17.65
CA GLU A 98 8.41 -4.50 17.48
C GLU A 98 9.46 -3.54 16.94
N ARG A 99 9.07 -2.64 16.04
CA ARG A 99 9.98 -1.71 15.39
C ARG A 99 9.88 -0.30 15.97
N ASN A 100 9.08 -0.13 17.03
CA ASN A 100 8.87 1.16 17.69
C ASN A 100 8.39 2.23 16.70
N ILE A 101 7.46 1.86 15.83
CA ILE A 101 6.89 2.77 14.84
C ILE A 101 5.66 3.43 15.47
N LYS A 102 5.68 4.75 15.57
CA LYS A 102 4.54 5.51 16.11
C LYS A 102 3.73 6.19 15.03
N THR A 103 4.38 6.57 13.92
CA THR A 103 3.70 7.26 12.84
C THR A 103 4.14 6.69 11.51
N ILE A 104 3.18 6.46 10.62
CA ILE A 104 3.41 6.08 9.23
C ILE A 104 2.91 7.23 8.37
N HIS A 105 3.83 7.87 7.65
CA HIS A 105 3.49 8.91 6.69
C HIS A 105 3.46 8.30 5.31
N ILE A 106 2.49 8.68 4.50
CA ILE A 106 2.36 8.16 3.14
C ILE A 106 1.97 9.28 2.18
N SER A 107 2.53 9.25 1.00
CA SER A 107 2.15 10.13 -0.08
C SER A 107 2.03 9.32 -1.36
N LEU A 108 0.96 9.55 -2.11
CA LEU A 108 0.68 8.86 -3.36
C LEU A 108 0.57 9.89 -4.48
N SER A 109 1.04 9.50 -5.67
CA SER A 109 0.89 10.31 -6.87
C SER A 109 0.76 9.38 -8.07
N HIS A 110 -0.08 9.74 -9.03
CA HIS A 110 -0.22 8.90 -10.22
C HIS A 110 -0.60 9.71 -11.45
N THR A 111 -0.25 9.14 -12.59
CA THR A 111 -0.70 9.56 -13.90
C THR A 111 -1.47 8.38 -14.49
N LYS A 112 -1.86 8.49 -15.76
CA LYS A 112 -2.50 7.36 -16.45
C LYS A 112 -1.57 6.17 -16.60
N GLU A 113 -0.25 6.41 -16.63
CA GLU A 113 0.74 5.38 -16.93
C GLU A 113 1.48 4.86 -15.71
N MET A 114 1.71 5.71 -14.72
CA MET A 114 2.55 5.37 -13.57
C MET A 114 1.90 5.78 -12.26
N ALA A 115 2.13 4.98 -11.22
CA ALA A 115 1.75 5.32 -9.86
C ALA A 115 3.00 5.28 -8.99
N MET A 116 3.08 6.17 -8.01
CA MET A 116 4.23 6.32 -7.14
C MET A 116 3.79 6.48 -5.70
N ALA A 117 4.54 5.91 -4.79
CA ALA A 117 4.28 6.05 -3.36
C ALA A 117 5.57 6.31 -2.61
N THR A 118 5.46 7.09 -1.55
CA THR A 118 6.55 7.31 -0.60
C THR A 118 5.99 7.04 0.79
N VAL A 119 6.75 6.28 1.59
CA VAL A 119 6.39 5.97 2.98
C VAL A 119 7.55 6.35 3.88
N ILE A 120 7.23 7.06 4.96
CA ILE A 120 8.19 7.42 6.00
C ILE A 120 7.67 6.87 7.33
N LEU A 121 8.57 6.18 8.04
CA LEU A 121 8.27 5.62 9.36
C LEU A 121 9.00 6.44 10.42
N GLU A 122 8.27 6.83 11.47
CA GLU A 122 8.82 7.58 12.60
C GLU A 122 8.58 6.85 13.90
N ASP A 123 9.57 6.95 14.80
CA ASP A 123 9.44 6.44 16.16
C ASP A 123 8.79 7.45 17.11
#